data_d07daa9232f53f4d412e2d66400b1f13
#
_entry.id   d07daa9232f53f4d412e2d66400b1f13
#
_cell.length_a   1.000
_cell.length_b   1.000
_cell.length_c   1.000
_cell.angle_alpha   90.00
_cell.angle_beta   90.00
_cell.angle_gamma   90.00
#
_symmetry.space_group_name_H-M   'P 1'
#
loop_
_entity.id
_entity.type
_entity.pdbx_description
1 polymer ?
#
loop_
_entity_poly.entity_id
_entity_poly.type
_entity_poly.pdbx_seq_one_letter_code
_entity_poly.pdbx_strand_id
1 'polypeptide(L)'
;MKTFRGVKFWCAIILYIGLLTLISQDLISEYSDVAYILHYAFANSTSYFLLIICALPNAAVFAEEWSAKRFVSIYSRTKKSPFAASMMFSSFLSSFILSVIASFLYMTILSFNYPICQDISDIGYLQQMSSYANGGLAISGNYFLYYLMEFITQGCLMGLFSSFATLLSIKLTDANIAVVMPMILYIIITNIMSYLPIPKLLNPYHVYSQANTVYRTLFPGSTDSFSVISMLYPLIYTAVILILFTVIAHFMIKQKYETYNDIG
;
A
#
# COMPACT_ATOMS: atom_id res chain seq x y z
N MET A 1 -3.99 19.12 -4.79
CA MET A 1 -2.69 19.61 -5.29
C MET A 1 -1.78 20.26 -4.23
N LYS A 2 -2.25 20.65 -3.06
CA LYS A 2 -1.37 21.18 -1.99
C LYS A 2 -0.47 20.11 -1.35
N THR A 3 -0.86 18.85 -1.38
CA THR A 3 -0.18 17.73 -0.72
C THR A 3 1.23 17.48 -1.24
N PHE A 4 1.42 17.45 -2.56
CA PHE A 4 2.74 17.19 -3.17
C PHE A 4 3.76 18.32 -2.99
N ARG A 5 3.30 19.54 -2.61
CA ARG A 5 4.17 20.66 -2.29
C ARG A 5 4.46 20.78 -0.79
N GLY A 6 3.83 19.94 0.02
CA GLY A 6 3.98 19.97 1.47
C GLY A 6 5.29 19.35 1.94
N VAL A 7 5.92 19.97 2.94
CA VAL A 7 7.11 19.42 3.61
C VAL A 7 6.85 17.99 4.12
N LYS A 8 5.65 17.72 4.62
CA LYS A 8 5.23 16.38 5.11
C LYS A 8 5.44 15.28 4.06
N PHE A 9 5.18 15.56 2.77
CA PHE A 9 5.32 14.59 1.69
C PHE A 9 6.79 14.22 1.44
N TRP A 10 7.66 15.22 1.38
CA TRP A 10 9.10 14.99 1.14
C TRP A 10 9.79 14.34 2.34
N CYS A 11 9.44 14.77 3.56
CA CYS A 11 9.92 14.10 4.78
C CYS A 11 9.50 12.63 4.81
N ALA A 12 8.28 12.30 4.38
CA ALA A 12 7.81 10.93 4.34
C ALA A 12 8.59 10.08 3.31
N ILE A 13 8.99 10.64 2.17
CA ILE A 13 9.88 9.94 1.21
C ILE A 13 11.22 9.61 1.86
N ILE A 14 11.84 10.58 2.54
CA ILE A 14 13.13 10.36 3.22
C ILE A 14 13.00 9.29 4.31
N LEU A 15 11.95 9.35 5.11
CA LEU A 15 11.68 8.35 6.15
C LEU A 15 11.44 6.96 5.56
N TYR A 16 10.73 6.88 4.44
CA TYR A 16 10.46 5.62 3.73
C TYR A 16 11.78 4.97 3.27
N ILE A 17 12.63 5.74 2.58
CA ILE A 17 13.95 5.27 2.12
C ILE A 17 14.82 4.88 3.32
N GLY A 18 14.86 5.70 4.37
CA GLY A 18 15.61 5.42 5.59
C GLY A 18 15.17 4.11 6.26
N LEU A 19 13.86 3.87 6.34
CA LEU A 19 13.34 2.62 6.91
C LEU A 19 13.71 1.41 6.04
N LEU A 20 13.58 1.50 4.71
CA LEU A 20 14.00 0.41 3.82
C LEU A 20 15.50 0.12 3.95
N THR A 21 16.33 1.17 4.08
CA THR A 21 17.77 1.01 4.30
C THR A 21 18.06 0.28 5.61
N LEU A 22 17.35 0.64 6.69
CA LEU A 22 17.51 -0.04 7.99
C LEU A 22 17.09 -1.52 7.93
N ILE A 23 15.99 -1.82 7.25
CA ILE A 23 15.49 -3.21 7.12
C ILE A 23 16.46 -4.07 6.31
N SER A 24 17.11 -3.50 5.29
CA SER A 24 17.95 -4.25 4.38
C SER A 24 19.42 -4.34 4.82
N GLN A 25 19.82 -3.66 5.89
CA GLN A 25 21.23 -3.68 6.36
C GLN A 25 21.77 -5.08 6.61
N ASP A 26 20.99 -5.95 7.22
CA ASP A 26 21.39 -7.31 7.57
C ASP A 26 21.46 -8.27 6.36
N LEU A 27 20.89 -7.84 5.22
CA LEU A 27 20.79 -8.65 3.99
C LEU A 27 21.81 -8.28 2.95
N ILE A 28 22.45 -7.14 3.10
CA ILE A 28 23.42 -6.63 2.16
C ILE A 28 24.69 -7.49 2.27
N SER A 29 24.76 -8.55 1.46
CA SER A 29 25.93 -9.39 1.28
C SER A 29 26.48 -9.23 -0.14
N GLU A 30 27.72 -9.68 -0.37
CA GLU A 30 28.35 -9.62 -1.70
C GLU A 30 27.57 -10.35 -2.81
N TYR A 31 26.69 -11.27 -2.42
CA TYR A 31 25.88 -12.08 -3.36
C TYR A 31 24.42 -11.62 -3.50
N SER A 32 24.07 -10.49 -2.89
CA SER A 32 22.71 -9.96 -2.95
C SER A 32 22.51 -9.13 -4.21
N ASP A 33 21.36 -9.27 -4.83
CA ASP A 33 20.91 -8.40 -5.90
C ASP A 33 19.81 -7.45 -5.43
N VAL A 34 19.51 -6.43 -6.24
CA VAL A 34 18.49 -5.42 -5.93
C VAL A 34 17.10 -6.05 -5.78
N ALA A 35 16.78 -7.06 -6.60
CA ALA A 35 15.48 -7.72 -6.57
C ALA A 35 15.27 -8.46 -5.24
N TYR A 36 16.26 -9.18 -4.78
CA TYR A 36 16.25 -9.91 -3.50
C TYR A 36 16.13 -8.94 -2.31
N ILE A 37 16.98 -7.90 -2.28
CA ILE A 37 16.98 -6.91 -1.20
C ILE A 37 15.61 -6.22 -1.08
N LEU A 38 15.04 -5.76 -2.21
CA LEU A 38 13.75 -5.10 -2.23
C LEU A 38 12.61 -6.02 -1.78
N HIS A 39 12.58 -7.25 -2.33
CA HIS A 39 11.55 -8.21 -1.96
C HIS A 39 11.57 -8.50 -0.46
N TYR A 40 12.75 -8.78 0.09
CA TYR A 40 12.90 -9.03 1.51
C TYR A 40 12.51 -7.80 2.35
N ALA A 41 12.93 -6.60 1.94
CA ALA A 41 12.60 -5.39 2.65
C ALA A 41 11.08 -5.17 2.72
N PHE A 42 10.34 -5.49 1.66
CA PHE A 42 8.88 -5.41 1.65
C PHE A 42 8.19 -6.55 2.42
N ALA A 43 8.76 -7.75 2.40
CA ALA A 43 8.21 -8.92 3.09
C ALA A 43 8.49 -8.92 4.60
N ASN A 44 9.45 -8.12 5.07
CA ASN A 44 9.83 -8.05 6.48
C ASN A 44 8.69 -7.44 7.33
N SER A 45 8.49 -7.98 8.53
CA SER A 45 7.47 -7.46 9.45
C SER A 45 7.67 -6.00 9.85
N THR A 46 8.91 -5.51 9.86
CA THR A 46 9.23 -4.10 10.12
C THR A 46 8.72 -3.19 8.99
N SER A 47 8.49 -3.71 7.79
CA SER A 47 7.91 -2.95 6.67
C SER A 47 6.51 -2.43 6.96
N TYR A 48 5.80 -2.96 7.96
CA TYR A 48 4.49 -2.45 8.37
C TYR A 48 4.54 -0.98 8.80
N PHE A 49 5.67 -0.48 9.29
CA PHE A 49 5.85 0.95 9.57
C PHE A 49 5.79 1.83 8.31
N LEU A 50 6.04 1.28 7.13
CA LEU A 50 5.85 2.01 5.86
C LEU A 50 4.39 2.44 5.67
N LEU A 51 3.43 1.70 6.20
CA LEU A 51 2.01 2.05 6.16
C LEU A 51 1.74 3.36 6.90
N ILE A 52 2.36 3.56 8.08
CA ILE A 52 2.27 4.82 8.83
C ILE A 52 2.92 5.96 8.05
N ILE A 53 4.14 5.75 7.56
CA ILE A 53 4.88 6.77 6.82
C ILE A 53 4.11 7.25 5.59
N CYS A 54 3.52 6.31 4.83
CA CYS A 54 2.71 6.62 3.66
C CYS A 54 1.39 7.32 4.01
N ALA A 55 0.83 7.07 5.19
CA ALA A 55 -0.40 7.70 5.65
C ALA A 55 -0.20 9.16 6.14
N LEU A 56 1.00 9.50 6.63
CA LEU A 56 1.30 10.82 7.21
C LEU A 56 0.87 12.03 6.38
N PRO A 57 1.05 12.08 5.04
CA PRO A 57 0.75 13.28 4.27
C PRO A 57 -0.73 13.66 4.25
N ASN A 58 -1.64 12.68 4.27
CA ASN A 58 -3.05 12.94 3.97
C ASN A 58 -4.08 12.23 4.86
N ALA A 59 -3.72 11.19 5.58
CA ALA A 59 -4.70 10.37 6.29
C ALA A 59 -5.48 11.12 7.38
N ALA A 60 -4.85 12.12 8.00
CA ALA A 60 -5.44 12.89 9.09
C ALA A 60 -6.23 14.13 8.62
N VAL A 61 -6.30 14.41 7.32
CA VAL A 61 -6.89 15.66 6.78
C VAL A 61 -8.32 15.87 7.27
N PHE A 62 -9.14 14.81 7.35
CA PHE A 62 -10.50 14.98 7.84
C PHE A 62 -10.54 15.37 9.33
N ALA A 63 -9.74 14.72 10.18
CA ALA A 63 -9.68 15.05 11.61
C ALA A 63 -9.15 16.48 11.82
N GLU A 64 -8.17 16.91 11.04
CA GLU A 64 -7.63 18.27 11.07
C GLU A 64 -8.69 19.32 10.64
N GLU A 65 -9.43 19.08 9.56
CA GLU A 65 -10.50 19.97 9.09
C GLU A 65 -11.69 20.00 10.07
N TRP A 66 -12.00 18.87 10.70
CA TRP A 66 -13.06 18.78 11.70
C TRP A 66 -12.69 19.57 12.98
N SER A 67 -11.49 19.37 13.52
CA SER A 67 -11.02 20.08 14.71
C SER A 67 -10.92 21.59 14.49
N ALA A 68 -10.56 22.01 13.28
CA ALA A 68 -10.53 23.40 12.88
C ALA A 68 -11.91 24.01 12.58
N LYS A 69 -13.01 23.24 12.75
CA LYS A 69 -14.41 23.65 12.44
C LYS A 69 -14.63 24.08 10.98
N ARG A 70 -13.70 23.78 10.07
CA ARG A 70 -13.80 24.14 8.65
C ARG A 70 -14.65 23.16 7.84
N PHE A 71 -14.83 21.96 8.35
CA PHE A 71 -15.57 20.89 7.69
C PHE A 71 -16.98 21.32 7.27
N VAL A 72 -17.75 21.95 8.17
CA VAL A 72 -19.14 22.35 7.91
C VAL A 72 -19.24 23.32 6.74
N SER A 73 -18.37 24.33 6.68
CA SER A 73 -18.34 25.31 5.60
C SER A 73 -17.92 24.72 4.26
N ILE A 74 -17.04 23.73 4.26
CA ILE A 74 -16.62 23.02 3.05
C ILE A 74 -17.74 22.11 2.56
N TYR A 75 -18.35 21.34 3.47
CA TYR A 75 -19.38 20.37 3.14
C TYR A 75 -20.69 20.98 2.68
N SER A 76 -21.07 22.14 3.24
CA SER A 76 -22.28 22.87 2.80
C SER A 76 -22.15 23.44 1.38
N ARG A 77 -20.93 23.75 0.93
CA ARG A 77 -20.65 24.30 -0.41
C ARG A 77 -20.40 23.26 -1.49
N THR A 78 -20.09 22.01 -1.10
CA THR A 78 -19.77 20.92 -2.03
C THR A 78 -20.92 19.94 -2.11
N LYS A 79 -21.10 19.29 -3.28
CA LYS A 79 -22.01 18.14 -3.38
C LYS A 79 -21.48 17.00 -2.51
N LYS A 80 -22.36 16.41 -1.70
CA LYS A 80 -22.01 15.40 -0.65
C LYS A 80 -21.21 14.20 -1.16
N SER A 81 -21.61 13.63 -2.31
CA SER A 81 -20.96 12.43 -2.87
C SER A 81 -19.54 12.70 -3.41
N PRO A 82 -19.28 13.73 -4.24
CA PRO A 82 -17.93 13.98 -4.75
C PRO A 82 -16.94 14.40 -3.66
N PHE A 83 -17.38 14.91 -2.52
CA PHE A 83 -16.48 15.24 -1.41
C PHE A 83 -15.85 13.98 -0.80
N ALA A 84 -16.64 12.96 -0.48
CA ALA A 84 -16.14 11.69 0.07
C ALA A 84 -15.19 11.00 -0.92
N ALA A 85 -15.58 10.95 -2.20
CA ALA A 85 -14.76 10.36 -3.25
C ALA A 85 -13.41 11.11 -3.42
N SER A 86 -13.45 12.44 -3.46
CA SER A 86 -12.24 13.26 -3.57
C SER A 86 -11.29 13.06 -2.39
N MET A 87 -11.81 12.93 -1.18
CA MET A 87 -11.02 12.72 0.03
C MET A 87 -10.35 11.34 0.02
N MET A 88 -11.09 10.28 -0.28
CA MET A 88 -10.56 8.91 -0.34
C MET A 88 -9.53 8.77 -1.46
N PHE A 89 -9.85 9.24 -2.65
CA PHE A 89 -8.97 9.15 -3.80
C PHE A 89 -7.69 10.01 -3.65
N SER A 90 -7.79 11.19 -3.04
CA SER A 90 -6.63 12.03 -2.76
C SER A 90 -5.67 11.37 -1.77
N SER A 91 -6.20 10.72 -0.72
CA SER A 91 -5.38 9.98 0.25
C SER A 91 -4.72 8.77 -0.41
N PHE A 92 -5.48 7.98 -1.19
CA PHE A 92 -4.95 6.87 -1.95
C PHE A 92 -3.81 7.32 -2.87
N LEU A 93 -4.07 8.29 -3.73
CA LEU A 93 -3.14 8.72 -4.77
C LEU A 93 -1.85 9.31 -4.19
N SER A 94 -1.94 10.08 -3.08
CA SER A 94 -0.75 10.65 -2.46
C SER A 94 0.18 9.58 -1.90
N SER A 95 -0.35 8.58 -1.24
CA SER A 95 0.43 7.48 -0.65
C SER A 95 0.93 6.50 -1.71
N PHE A 96 0.13 6.24 -2.73
CA PHE A 96 0.53 5.47 -3.90
C PHE A 96 1.76 6.10 -4.58
N ILE A 97 1.68 7.39 -4.93
CA ILE A 97 2.77 8.12 -5.60
C ILE A 97 3.99 8.20 -4.69
N LEU A 98 3.81 8.46 -3.39
CA LEU A 98 4.89 8.48 -2.41
C LEU A 98 5.65 7.14 -2.41
N SER A 99 4.94 6.03 -2.26
CA SER A 99 5.52 4.69 -2.23
C SER A 99 6.26 4.37 -3.53
N VAL A 100 5.65 4.64 -4.69
CA VAL A 100 6.28 4.37 -5.99
C VAL A 100 7.55 5.19 -6.18
N ILE A 101 7.52 6.51 -5.88
CA ILE A 101 8.70 7.37 -6.00
C ILE A 101 9.80 6.92 -5.02
N ALA A 102 9.46 6.68 -3.76
CA ALA A 102 10.44 6.29 -2.75
C ALA A 102 11.07 4.93 -3.07
N SER A 103 10.29 3.95 -3.52
CA SER A 103 10.80 2.63 -3.93
C SER A 103 11.70 2.73 -5.15
N PHE A 104 11.33 3.56 -6.14
CA PHE A 104 12.16 3.79 -7.32
C PHE A 104 13.50 4.46 -6.96
N LEU A 105 13.47 5.47 -6.10
CA LEU A 105 14.69 6.14 -5.61
C LEU A 105 15.56 5.16 -4.82
N TYR A 106 14.97 4.34 -3.96
CA TYR A 106 15.70 3.33 -3.21
C TYR A 106 16.33 2.27 -4.11
N MET A 107 15.60 1.75 -5.11
CA MET A 107 16.15 0.87 -6.14
C MET A 107 17.35 1.51 -6.86
N THR A 108 17.23 2.80 -7.22
CA THR A 108 18.32 3.52 -7.88
C THR A 108 19.56 3.63 -6.98
N ILE A 109 19.38 3.88 -5.68
CA ILE A 109 20.49 3.93 -4.71
C ILE A 109 21.17 2.55 -4.62
N LEU A 110 20.40 1.47 -4.53
CA LEU A 110 20.95 0.12 -4.47
C LEU A 110 21.69 -0.27 -5.74
N SER A 111 21.20 0.14 -6.91
CA SER A 111 21.79 -0.22 -8.22
C SER A 111 23.20 0.36 -8.46
N PHE A 112 23.65 1.31 -7.63
CA PHE A 112 25.06 1.77 -7.66
C PHE A 112 26.04 0.75 -7.09
N ASN A 113 25.58 -0.11 -6.18
CA ASN A 113 26.46 -1.06 -5.47
C ASN A 113 26.14 -2.53 -5.76
N TYR A 114 24.93 -2.82 -6.25
CA TYR A 114 24.46 -4.19 -6.46
C TYR A 114 23.90 -4.37 -7.88
N PRO A 115 24.05 -5.58 -8.47
CA PRO A 115 23.44 -5.88 -9.75
C PRO A 115 21.92 -5.79 -9.66
N ILE A 116 21.29 -5.33 -10.72
CA ILE A 116 19.82 -5.16 -10.78
C ILE A 116 19.11 -6.50 -10.61
N CYS A 117 19.67 -7.56 -11.18
CA CYS A 117 19.25 -8.95 -10.98
C CYS A 117 20.42 -9.87 -11.27
N GLN A 118 20.63 -10.89 -10.47
CA GLN A 118 21.66 -11.88 -10.74
C GLN A 118 21.24 -12.80 -11.89
N ASP A 119 22.23 -13.43 -12.52
CA ASP A 119 21.98 -14.44 -13.55
C ASP A 119 21.18 -15.59 -12.92
N ILE A 120 19.99 -15.84 -13.46
CA ILE A 120 18.99 -16.76 -12.87
C ILE A 120 19.37 -18.22 -13.20
N SER A 121 20.63 -18.57 -13.10
CA SER A 121 21.10 -19.96 -13.28
C SER A 121 20.97 -20.82 -12.01
N ASP A 122 20.79 -20.19 -10.85
CA ASP A 122 20.60 -20.90 -9.59
C ASP A 122 19.15 -21.37 -9.43
N ILE A 123 18.97 -22.69 -9.33
CA ILE A 123 17.65 -23.35 -9.18
C ILE A 123 16.95 -22.85 -7.90
N GLY A 124 17.68 -22.58 -6.83
CA GLY A 124 17.12 -22.05 -5.58
C GLY A 124 16.54 -20.65 -5.75
N TYR A 125 17.23 -19.79 -6.45
CA TYR A 125 16.79 -18.43 -6.75
C TYR A 125 15.57 -18.40 -7.68
N LEU A 126 15.55 -19.22 -8.72
CA LEU A 126 14.40 -19.43 -9.62
C LEU A 126 13.16 -19.88 -8.86
N GLN A 127 13.32 -20.84 -7.96
CA GLN A 127 12.21 -21.37 -7.17
C GLN A 127 11.65 -20.30 -6.22
N GLN A 128 12.52 -19.51 -5.63
CA GLN A 128 12.15 -18.40 -4.77
C GLN A 128 11.43 -17.31 -5.55
N MET A 129 11.98 -16.86 -6.68
CA MET A 129 11.36 -15.85 -7.56
C MET A 129 10.01 -16.31 -8.10
N SER A 130 9.82 -17.58 -8.43
CA SER A 130 8.55 -18.09 -8.92
C SER A 130 7.41 -18.02 -7.89
N SER A 131 7.73 -17.92 -6.61
CA SER A 131 6.74 -17.78 -5.54
C SER A 131 6.19 -16.34 -5.41
N TYR A 132 6.93 -15.34 -5.89
CA TYR A 132 6.58 -13.94 -5.78
C TYR A 132 5.53 -13.51 -6.81
N ALA A 133 4.73 -12.49 -6.47
CA ALA A 133 3.62 -12.02 -7.28
C ALA A 133 4.03 -11.70 -8.73
N ASN A 134 5.15 -11.02 -8.90
CA ASN A 134 5.65 -10.57 -10.21
C ASN A 134 6.91 -11.34 -10.65
N GLY A 135 7.33 -12.37 -9.92
CA GLY A 135 8.60 -13.09 -10.15
C GLY A 135 8.74 -13.70 -11.54
N GLY A 136 7.64 -14.09 -12.16
CA GLY A 136 7.66 -14.58 -13.54
C GLY A 136 8.17 -13.57 -14.57
N LEU A 137 8.01 -12.28 -14.31
CA LEU A 137 8.58 -11.22 -15.15
C LEU A 137 10.10 -11.16 -15.02
N ALA A 138 10.64 -11.30 -13.82
CA ALA A 138 12.06 -11.37 -13.59
C ALA A 138 12.66 -12.61 -14.27
N ILE A 139 12.02 -13.77 -14.14
CA ILE A 139 12.43 -15.04 -14.77
C ILE A 139 12.44 -14.92 -16.30
N SER A 140 11.49 -14.18 -16.89
CA SER A 140 11.45 -13.94 -18.34
C SER A 140 12.46 -12.88 -18.84
N GLY A 141 13.26 -12.29 -17.94
CA GLY A 141 14.24 -11.24 -18.28
C GLY A 141 13.65 -9.83 -18.42
N ASN A 142 12.37 -9.66 -18.15
CA ASN A 142 11.70 -8.36 -18.24
C ASN A 142 11.83 -7.56 -16.92
N TYR A 143 13.05 -7.27 -16.49
CA TYR A 143 13.33 -6.65 -15.18
C TYR A 143 12.68 -5.29 -15.00
N PHE A 144 12.63 -4.46 -16.05
CA PHE A 144 11.95 -3.16 -15.97
C PHE A 144 10.47 -3.32 -15.61
N LEU A 145 9.77 -4.23 -16.28
CA LEU A 145 8.36 -4.47 -16.04
C LEU A 145 8.14 -5.13 -14.66
N TYR A 146 9.06 -5.99 -14.24
CA TYR A 146 9.06 -6.58 -12.90
C TYR A 146 9.07 -5.51 -11.81
N TYR A 147 10.06 -4.60 -11.83
CA TYR A 147 10.15 -3.53 -10.82
C TYR A 147 8.97 -2.56 -10.89
N LEU A 148 8.54 -2.20 -12.10
CA LEU A 148 7.38 -1.32 -12.27
C LEU A 148 6.13 -1.93 -11.63
N MET A 149 5.86 -3.20 -11.87
CA MET A 149 4.70 -3.88 -11.31
C MET A 149 4.82 -4.10 -9.80
N GLU A 150 6.01 -4.39 -9.30
CA GLU A 150 6.28 -4.52 -7.87
C GLU A 150 5.99 -3.19 -7.14
N PHE A 151 6.50 -2.07 -7.66
CA PHE A 151 6.26 -0.75 -7.07
C PHE A 151 4.80 -0.31 -7.17
N ILE A 152 4.12 -0.63 -8.28
CA ILE A 152 2.68 -0.38 -8.42
C ILE A 152 1.90 -1.21 -7.38
N THR A 153 2.24 -2.48 -7.21
CA THR A 153 1.57 -3.37 -6.25
C THR A 153 1.76 -2.87 -4.82
N GLN A 154 2.98 -2.51 -4.44
CA GLN A 154 3.27 -1.90 -3.14
C GLN A 154 2.59 -0.54 -2.98
N GLY A 155 2.60 0.29 -4.01
CA GLY A 155 1.89 1.56 -4.03
C GLY A 155 0.38 1.39 -3.78
N CYS A 156 -0.24 0.38 -4.38
CA CYS A 156 -1.64 0.04 -4.16
C CYS A 156 -1.92 -0.35 -2.70
N LEU A 157 -1.06 -1.16 -2.11
CA LEU A 157 -1.16 -1.52 -0.70
C LEU A 157 -1.09 -0.28 0.19
N MET A 158 -0.05 0.56 0.01
CA MET A 158 0.15 1.78 0.81
C MET A 158 -1.00 2.77 0.63
N GLY A 159 -1.46 2.97 -0.61
CA GLY A 159 -2.60 3.83 -0.93
C GLY A 159 -3.90 3.36 -0.28
N LEU A 160 -4.16 2.04 -0.32
CA LEU A 160 -5.36 1.45 0.28
C LEU A 160 -5.38 1.69 1.80
N PHE A 161 -4.26 1.46 2.49
CA PHE A 161 -4.18 1.67 3.93
C PHE A 161 -4.23 3.14 4.33
N SER A 162 -3.69 4.04 3.53
CA SER A 162 -3.87 5.48 3.73
C SER A 162 -5.33 5.91 3.57
N SER A 163 -6.05 5.36 2.59
CA SER A 163 -7.49 5.59 2.45
C SER A 163 -8.27 5.04 3.65
N PHE A 164 -7.88 3.89 4.15
CA PHE A 164 -8.47 3.32 5.37
C PHE A 164 -8.19 4.19 6.60
N ALA A 165 -6.98 4.73 6.76
CA ALA A 165 -6.68 5.70 7.80
C ALA A 165 -7.55 6.95 7.70
N THR A 166 -7.78 7.45 6.48
CA THR A 166 -8.68 8.57 6.21
C THR A 166 -10.12 8.23 6.58
N LEU A 167 -10.59 7.01 6.29
CA LEU A 167 -11.91 6.54 6.69
C LEU A 167 -12.05 6.53 8.22
N LEU A 168 -11.05 6.02 8.93
CA LEU A 168 -11.04 6.02 10.39
C LEU A 168 -11.02 7.43 10.98
N SER A 169 -10.33 8.38 10.34
CA SER A 169 -10.27 9.78 10.78
C SER A 169 -11.64 10.47 10.78
N ILE A 170 -12.62 9.96 10.04
CA ILE A 170 -14.01 10.48 10.08
C ILE A 170 -14.64 10.19 11.43
N LYS A 171 -14.34 9.04 12.02
CA LYS A 171 -14.90 8.60 13.32
C LYS A 171 -14.01 9.03 14.49
N LEU A 172 -12.70 8.87 14.34
CA LEU A 172 -11.71 9.22 15.35
C LEU A 172 -11.36 10.71 15.22
N THR A 173 -11.49 11.44 16.30
CA THR A 173 -11.16 12.88 16.32
C THR A 173 -9.66 13.13 16.47
N ASP A 174 -8.90 12.15 16.95
CA ASP A 174 -7.45 12.22 17.08
C ASP A 174 -6.76 11.81 15.79
N ALA A 175 -6.02 12.75 15.20
CA ALA A 175 -5.31 12.57 13.95
C ALA A 175 -4.21 11.51 14.04
N ASN A 176 -3.50 11.43 15.19
CA ASN A 176 -2.38 10.49 15.37
C ASN A 176 -2.88 9.05 15.46
N ILE A 177 -3.97 8.85 16.21
CA ILE A 177 -4.60 7.53 16.32
C ILE A 177 -5.10 7.07 14.94
N ALA A 178 -5.72 7.96 14.16
CA ALA A 178 -6.20 7.62 12.82
C ALA A 178 -5.08 7.17 11.88
N VAL A 179 -3.87 7.72 12.00
CA VAL A 179 -2.72 7.36 11.16
C VAL A 179 -2.10 6.01 11.57
N VAL A 180 -2.05 5.70 12.87
CA VAL A 180 -1.40 4.49 13.39
C VAL A 180 -2.32 3.27 13.33
N MET A 181 -3.63 3.46 13.53
CA MET A 181 -4.62 2.37 13.59
C MET A 181 -4.60 1.42 12.39
N PRO A 182 -4.45 1.87 11.13
CA PRO A 182 -4.39 0.97 10.00
C PRO A 182 -3.27 -0.06 10.07
N MET A 183 -2.09 0.33 10.57
CA MET A 183 -0.98 -0.59 10.78
C MET A 183 -1.34 -1.67 11.81
N ILE A 184 -1.89 -1.26 12.95
CA ILE A 184 -2.31 -2.19 14.02
C ILE A 184 -3.36 -3.16 13.47
N LEU A 185 -4.36 -2.65 12.77
CA LEU A 185 -5.41 -3.49 12.18
C LEU A 185 -4.85 -4.42 11.09
N TYR A 186 -3.89 -3.96 10.29
CA TYR A 186 -3.24 -4.81 9.30
C TYR A 186 -2.53 -5.99 9.97
N ILE A 187 -1.74 -5.75 11.01
CA ILE A 187 -1.06 -6.79 11.78
C ILE A 187 -2.07 -7.77 12.39
N ILE A 188 -3.16 -7.25 12.98
CA ILE A 188 -4.21 -8.08 13.58
C ILE A 188 -4.89 -8.93 12.49
N ILE A 189 -5.28 -8.32 11.39
CA ILE A 189 -5.98 -9.00 10.30
C ILE A 189 -5.09 -10.09 9.68
N THR A 190 -3.84 -9.79 9.37
CA THR A 190 -2.93 -10.78 8.77
C THR A 190 -2.64 -11.94 9.70
N ASN A 191 -2.48 -11.69 11.01
CA ASN A 191 -2.30 -12.75 12.00
C ASN A 191 -3.58 -13.58 12.21
N ILE A 192 -4.73 -12.92 12.41
CA ILE A 192 -6.01 -13.64 12.59
C ILE A 192 -6.36 -14.46 11.34
N MET A 193 -6.18 -13.89 10.15
CA MET A 193 -6.49 -14.59 8.89
C MET A 193 -5.58 -15.81 8.65
N SER A 194 -4.40 -15.88 9.27
CA SER A 194 -3.56 -17.07 9.19
C SER A 194 -4.13 -18.27 9.96
N TYR A 195 -4.94 -18.04 10.97
CA TYR A 195 -5.56 -19.08 11.81
C TYR A 195 -7.00 -19.42 11.38
N LEU A 196 -7.67 -18.54 10.65
CA LEU A 196 -9.05 -18.76 10.21
C LEU A 196 -9.07 -19.40 8.81
N PRO A 197 -10.06 -20.26 8.51
CA PRO A 197 -10.25 -20.85 7.19
C PRO A 197 -10.81 -19.82 6.18
N ILE A 198 -10.22 -18.62 6.17
CA ILE A 198 -10.61 -17.55 5.25
C ILE A 198 -9.91 -17.80 3.91
N PRO A 199 -10.62 -17.65 2.78
CA PRO A 199 -10.00 -17.77 1.48
C PRO A 199 -8.78 -16.83 1.33
N LYS A 200 -7.65 -17.36 0.88
CA LYS A 200 -6.42 -16.60 0.62
C LYS A 200 -6.64 -15.38 -0.28
N LEU A 201 -7.69 -15.42 -1.09
CA LEU A 201 -8.21 -14.32 -1.90
C LEU A 201 -8.53 -13.04 -1.13
N LEU A 202 -8.97 -13.15 0.10
CA LEU A 202 -9.40 -12.00 0.91
C LEU A 202 -8.28 -11.48 1.82
N ASN A 203 -7.19 -12.23 1.98
CA ASN A 203 -6.08 -11.82 2.82
C ASN A 203 -5.17 -10.82 2.06
N PRO A 204 -5.08 -9.55 2.49
CA PRO A 204 -4.25 -8.56 1.82
C PRO A 204 -2.79 -8.98 1.66
N TYR A 205 -2.22 -9.67 2.65
CA TYR A 205 -0.87 -10.18 2.56
C TYR A 205 -0.68 -11.09 1.34
N HIS A 206 -1.56 -12.10 1.16
CA HIS A 206 -1.48 -12.99 0.01
C HIS A 206 -1.76 -12.29 -1.32
N VAL A 207 -2.68 -11.30 -1.31
CA VAL A 207 -3.03 -10.55 -2.51
C VAL A 207 -1.85 -9.75 -3.03
N TYR A 208 -1.11 -9.08 -2.15
CA TYR A 208 -0.05 -8.16 -2.57
C TYR A 208 1.34 -8.82 -2.65
N SER A 209 1.66 -9.78 -1.79
CA SER A 209 2.97 -10.44 -1.80
C SER A 209 2.99 -11.79 -2.51
N GLN A 210 1.86 -12.51 -2.53
CA GLN A 210 1.77 -13.89 -3.02
C GLN A 210 0.64 -14.08 -4.06
N ALA A 211 0.39 -13.11 -4.92
CA ALA A 211 -0.69 -13.17 -5.91
C ALA A 211 -0.63 -14.41 -6.81
N ASN A 212 0.57 -14.93 -7.10
CA ASN A 212 0.74 -16.18 -7.83
C ASN A 212 0.18 -17.40 -7.07
N THR A 213 0.34 -17.43 -5.75
CA THR A 213 -0.24 -18.49 -4.91
C THR A 213 -1.77 -18.43 -4.92
N VAL A 214 -2.33 -17.22 -4.91
CA VAL A 214 -3.78 -16.99 -5.05
C VAL A 214 -4.26 -17.47 -6.41
N TYR A 215 -3.57 -17.13 -7.49
CA TYR A 215 -3.90 -17.59 -8.84
C TYR A 215 -3.92 -19.12 -8.96
N ARG A 216 -2.88 -19.80 -8.46
CA ARG A 216 -2.82 -21.27 -8.46
C ARG A 216 -3.94 -21.92 -7.63
N THR A 217 -4.41 -21.23 -6.59
CA THR A 217 -5.55 -21.72 -5.79
C THR A 217 -6.86 -21.63 -6.55
N LEU A 218 -7.02 -20.59 -7.39
CA LEU A 218 -8.21 -20.40 -8.23
C LEU A 218 -8.23 -21.32 -9.46
N PHE A 219 -7.05 -21.58 -10.01
CA PHE A 219 -6.87 -22.39 -11.24
C PHE A 219 -5.93 -23.57 -10.97
N PRO A 220 -6.40 -24.61 -10.25
CA PRO A 220 -5.62 -25.80 -9.98
C PRO A 220 -5.21 -26.47 -11.30
N GLY A 221 -3.92 -26.72 -11.49
CA GLY A 221 -3.38 -27.31 -12.71
C GLY A 221 -2.69 -26.33 -13.67
N SER A 222 -2.70 -25.02 -13.39
CA SER A 222 -1.89 -24.09 -14.13
C SER A 222 -0.39 -24.31 -13.81
N THR A 223 0.39 -24.65 -14.84
CA THR A 223 1.84 -24.85 -14.73
C THR A 223 2.62 -23.57 -14.96
N ASP A 224 1.94 -22.51 -15.43
CA ASP A 224 2.59 -21.27 -15.79
C ASP A 224 3.08 -20.53 -14.55
N SER A 225 4.37 -20.29 -14.50
CA SER A 225 5.03 -19.48 -13.47
C SER A 225 4.61 -18.00 -13.52
N PHE A 226 3.94 -17.59 -14.60
CA PHE A 226 3.51 -16.23 -14.84
C PHE A 226 2.10 -16.19 -15.44
N SER A 227 1.23 -15.40 -14.83
CA SER A 227 -0.11 -15.13 -15.37
C SER A 227 -0.41 -13.63 -15.29
N VAL A 228 -0.92 -13.08 -16.40
CA VAL A 228 -1.42 -11.69 -16.44
C VAL A 228 -2.53 -11.48 -15.39
N ILE A 229 -3.31 -12.51 -15.09
CA ILE A 229 -4.35 -12.46 -14.06
C ILE A 229 -3.74 -12.24 -12.67
N SER A 230 -2.60 -12.88 -12.36
CA SER A 230 -1.94 -12.70 -11.05
C SER A 230 -1.42 -11.26 -10.86
N MET A 231 -1.01 -10.60 -11.95
CA MET A 231 -0.60 -9.18 -11.91
C MET A 231 -1.78 -8.23 -11.74
N LEU A 232 -2.90 -8.52 -12.42
CA LEU A 232 -4.09 -7.65 -12.38
C LEU A 232 -4.88 -7.80 -11.08
N TYR A 233 -4.75 -8.95 -10.40
CA TYR A 233 -5.54 -9.23 -9.22
C TYR A 233 -5.35 -8.20 -8.08
N PRO A 234 -4.12 -7.81 -7.68
CA PRO A 234 -3.93 -6.75 -6.68
C PRO A 234 -4.57 -5.42 -7.07
N LEU A 235 -4.53 -5.07 -8.37
CA LEU A 235 -5.11 -3.82 -8.87
C LEU A 235 -6.64 -3.85 -8.78
N ILE A 236 -7.26 -4.95 -9.22
CA ILE A 236 -8.73 -5.13 -9.14
C ILE A 236 -9.18 -5.14 -7.68
N TYR A 237 -8.48 -5.88 -6.83
CA TYR A 237 -8.75 -5.92 -5.38
C TYR A 237 -8.70 -4.51 -4.77
N THR A 238 -7.65 -3.74 -5.09
CA THR A 238 -7.50 -2.35 -4.63
C THR A 238 -8.66 -1.47 -5.08
N ALA A 239 -9.06 -1.57 -6.35
CA ALA A 239 -10.15 -0.77 -6.90
C ALA A 239 -11.49 -1.08 -6.20
N VAL A 240 -11.79 -2.36 -6.00
CA VAL A 240 -13.02 -2.81 -5.32
C VAL A 240 -13.07 -2.29 -3.87
N ILE A 241 -11.98 -2.47 -3.12
CA ILE A 241 -11.93 -2.02 -1.71
C ILE A 241 -11.96 -0.49 -1.61
N LEU A 242 -11.31 0.25 -2.52
CA LEU A 242 -11.35 1.71 -2.53
C LEU A 242 -12.75 2.24 -2.82
N ILE A 243 -13.51 1.60 -3.73
CA ILE A 243 -14.92 1.91 -3.98
C ILE A 243 -15.73 1.67 -2.71
N LEU A 244 -15.55 0.52 -2.05
CA LEU A 244 -16.23 0.18 -0.80
C LEU A 244 -15.95 1.23 0.29
N PHE A 245 -14.68 1.61 0.49
CA PHE A 245 -14.31 2.66 1.45
C PHE A 245 -14.93 4.00 1.11
N THR A 246 -15.03 4.35 -0.17
CA THR A 246 -15.66 5.60 -0.63
C THR A 246 -17.16 5.62 -0.30
N VAL A 247 -17.85 4.50 -0.50
CA VAL A 247 -19.26 4.36 -0.16
C VAL A 247 -19.49 4.47 1.35
N ILE A 248 -18.68 3.76 2.15
CA ILE A 248 -18.75 3.83 3.61
C ILE A 248 -18.46 5.25 4.10
N ALA A 249 -17.43 5.91 3.57
CA ALA A 249 -17.08 7.29 3.91
C ALA A 249 -18.23 8.25 3.64
N HIS A 250 -18.93 8.08 2.50
CA HIS A 250 -20.09 8.90 2.16
C HIS A 250 -21.17 8.81 3.24
N PHE A 251 -21.52 7.61 3.68
CA PHE A 251 -22.52 7.40 4.73
C PHE A 251 -22.07 7.96 6.08
N MET A 252 -20.82 7.72 6.48
CA MET A 252 -20.27 8.21 7.75
C MET A 252 -20.22 9.74 7.82
N ILE A 253 -19.79 10.39 6.73
CA ILE A 253 -19.75 11.86 6.64
C ILE A 253 -21.16 12.43 6.69
N LYS A 254 -22.13 11.83 5.98
CA LYS A 254 -23.53 12.24 6.01
C LYS A 254 -24.10 12.18 7.41
N GLN A 255 -23.92 11.05 8.11
CA GLN A 255 -24.39 10.86 9.48
C GLN A 255 -23.78 11.90 10.44
N LYS A 256 -22.45 12.12 10.34
CA LYS A 256 -21.74 13.08 11.20
C LYS A 256 -22.22 14.52 10.97
N TYR A 257 -22.54 14.88 9.74
CA TYR A 257 -23.09 16.19 9.40
C TYR A 257 -24.52 16.39 9.94
N GLU A 258 -25.37 15.38 9.83
CA GLU A 258 -26.75 15.40 10.36
C GLU A 258 -26.72 15.57 11.89
N THR A 259 -25.94 14.77 12.59
CA THR A 259 -25.76 14.88 14.05
C THR A 259 -25.25 16.27 14.48
N TYR A 260 -24.37 16.90 13.68
CA TYR A 260 -23.87 18.24 14.00
C TYR A 260 -24.94 19.31 13.88
N ASN A 261 -25.82 19.21 12.86
CA ASN A 261 -26.93 20.18 12.65
C ASN A 261 -28.08 20.04 13.68
N ASP A 262 -28.24 18.82 14.24
CA ASP A 262 -29.28 18.56 15.25
C ASP A 262 -28.91 19.11 16.64
N ILE A 263 -27.63 19.39 16.87
CA ILE A 263 -27.11 19.88 18.16
C ILE A 263 -26.95 21.42 18.16
N GLY A 264 -26.92 22.06 17.00
CA GLY A 264 -26.71 23.51 16.83
C GLY A 264 -27.98 24.22 16.46
#